data_a6a80b7716a1e7328947f96dbcdcd899
#
_entry.id   a6a80b7716a1e7328947f96dbcdcd899
#
_cell.length_a   1.000
_cell.length_b   1.000
_cell.length_c   1.000
_cell.angle_alpha   90.00
_cell.angle_beta   90.00
_cell.angle_gamma   90.00
#
_symmetry.space_group_name_H-M   'P 1'
#
loop_
_entity.id
_entity.type
_entity.pdbx_description
1 polymer ?
#
loop_
_entity_poly.entity_id
_entity_poly.type
_entity_poly.pdbx_seq_one_letter_code
_entity_poly.pdbx_strand_id
1 'polypeptide(L)'
;IHSINDLNEKFSASVDELHNKIEAVQDDEQEALDNMPESMEGSERYSAMESSIESLQSAMDLLDDAITDLDTSVSEAVSALEEASA
;
A
#
# COMPACT_ATOMS: atom_id res chain seq x y z
N ILE A 1 16.28 20.01 -7.73
CA ILE A 1 16.05 18.72 -8.41
C ILE A 1 16.46 17.57 -7.50
N HIS A 2 17.70 17.58 -6.98
CA HIS A 2 18.14 16.51 -6.07
C HIS A 2 17.26 16.41 -4.82
N SER A 3 16.85 17.54 -4.25
CA SER A 3 15.97 17.55 -3.06
C SER A 3 14.61 16.93 -3.34
N ILE A 4 14.05 17.17 -4.53
CA ILE A 4 12.77 16.62 -4.93
C ILE A 4 12.88 15.10 -5.09
N ASN A 5 13.94 14.63 -5.74
CA ASN A 5 14.18 13.20 -5.92
C ASN A 5 14.41 12.52 -4.56
N ASP A 6 15.17 13.13 -3.67
CA ASP A 6 15.42 12.60 -2.33
C ASP A 6 14.13 12.48 -1.52
N LEU A 7 13.27 13.49 -1.57
CA LEU A 7 11.99 13.47 -0.88
C LEU A 7 11.07 12.37 -1.46
N ASN A 8 11.07 12.23 -2.77
CA ASN A 8 10.28 11.20 -3.43
C ASN A 8 10.77 9.80 -3.03
N GLU A 9 12.07 9.58 -2.99
CA GLU A 9 12.65 8.31 -2.57
C GLU A 9 12.28 7.98 -1.13
N LYS A 10 12.37 8.96 -0.23
CA LYS A 10 12.00 8.80 1.18
C LYS A 10 10.51 8.49 1.33
N PHE A 11 9.68 9.18 0.57
CA PHE A 11 8.24 8.95 0.58
C PHE A 11 7.92 7.53 0.09
N SER A 12 8.50 7.12 -1.03
CA SER A 12 8.31 5.78 -1.59
C SER A 12 8.77 4.70 -0.61
N ALA A 13 9.92 4.88 0.04
CA ALA A 13 10.42 3.95 1.04
C ALA A 13 9.48 3.85 2.24
N SER A 14 8.94 4.97 2.69
CA SER A 14 7.98 4.99 3.82
C SER A 14 6.68 4.27 3.47
N VAL A 15 6.18 4.44 2.26
CA VAL A 15 4.96 3.77 1.81
C VAL A 15 5.21 2.28 1.61
N ASP A 16 6.37 1.89 1.08
CA ASP A 16 6.74 0.49 0.95
C ASP A 16 6.80 -0.20 2.32
N GLU A 17 7.36 0.49 3.32
CA GLU A 17 7.39 -0.02 4.69
C GLU A 17 5.98 -0.19 5.25
N LEU A 18 5.11 0.79 5.03
CA LEU A 18 3.70 0.71 5.44
C LEU A 18 2.98 -0.43 4.73
N HIS A 19 3.21 -0.56 3.41
CA HIS A 19 2.64 -1.65 2.60
C HIS A 19 3.04 -3.01 3.20
N ASN A 20 4.31 -3.19 3.54
CA ASN A 20 4.81 -4.44 4.11
C ASN A 20 4.18 -4.73 5.48
N LYS A 21 3.96 -3.70 6.29
CA LYS A 21 3.28 -3.85 7.59
C LYS A 21 1.82 -4.26 7.42
N ILE A 22 1.12 -3.66 6.45
CA ILE A 22 -0.27 -4.01 6.15
C ILE A 22 -0.34 -5.44 5.64
N GLU A 23 0.58 -5.82 4.76
CA GLU A 23 0.65 -7.19 4.23
C GLU A 23 0.86 -8.21 5.35
N ALA A 24 1.73 -7.91 6.32
CA ALA A 24 1.95 -8.77 7.48
C ALA A 24 0.67 -8.94 8.30
N VAL A 25 -0.10 -7.87 8.52
CA VAL A 25 -1.38 -7.94 9.22
C VAL A 25 -2.38 -8.76 8.41
N GLN A 26 -2.43 -8.56 7.10
CA GLN A 26 -3.31 -9.32 6.21
C GLN A 26 -2.99 -10.82 6.26
N ASP A 27 -1.70 -11.17 6.24
CA ASP A 27 -1.25 -12.56 6.31
C ASP A 27 -1.64 -13.18 7.66
N ASP A 28 -1.50 -12.44 8.75
CA ASP A 28 -1.92 -12.91 10.09
C ASP A 28 -3.43 -13.15 10.15
N GLU A 29 -4.22 -12.25 9.57
CA GLU A 29 -5.68 -12.39 9.50
C GLU A 29 -6.07 -13.58 8.63
N GLN A 30 -5.40 -13.75 7.51
CA GLN A 30 -5.65 -14.89 6.61
C GLN A 30 -5.33 -16.22 7.29
N GLU A 31 -4.21 -16.28 8.01
CA GLU A 31 -3.83 -17.48 8.77
C GLU A 31 -4.86 -17.79 9.84
N ALA A 32 -5.32 -16.78 10.57
CA ALA A 32 -6.36 -16.96 11.58
C ALA A 32 -7.66 -17.46 10.97
N LEU A 33 -8.02 -16.93 9.78
CA LEU A 33 -9.21 -17.36 9.05
C LEU A 33 -9.08 -18.81 8.61
N ASP A 34 -7.93 -19.19 8.04
CA ASP A 34 -7.67 -20.54 7.54
C ASP A 34 -7.68 -21.58 8.67
N ASN A 35 -7.30 -21.17 9.87
CA ASN A 35 -7.26 -22.03 11.06
C ASN A 35 -8.60 -22.06 11.82
N MET A 36 -9.59 -21.29 11.38
CA MET A 36 -10.89 -21.26 12.03
C MET A 36 -11.62 -22.60 11.82
N PRO A 37 -12.22 -23.19 12.88
CA PRO A 37 -12.96 -24.43 12.74
C PRO A 37 -14.12 -24.31 11.74
N GLU A 38 -14.41 -25.38 11.01
CA GLU A 38 -15.52 -25.43 10.05
C GLU A 38 -16.86 -25.02 10.67
N SER A 39 -17.06 -25.37 11.95
CA SER A 39 -18.27 -25.00 12.68
C SER A 39 -18.46 -23.50 12.83
N MET A 40 -17.42 -22.70 12.63
CA MET A 40 -17.47 -21.25 12.72
C MET A 40 -17.53 -20.57 11.35
N GLU A 41 -17.41 -21.32 10.27
CA GLU A 41 -17.63 -20.80 8.92
C GLU A 41 -19.06 -20.29 8.81
N GLY A 42 -19.23 -19.11 8.24
CA GLY A 42 -20.54 -18.47 8.15
C GLY A 42 -20.92 -17.67 9.40
N SER A 43 -20.11 -17.67 10.44
CA SER A 43 -20.33 -16.81 11.61
C SER A 43 -20.05 -15.35 11.25
N GLU A 44 -20.56 -14.42 12.07
CA GLU A 44 -20.29 -12.99 11.92
C GLU A 44 -18.79 -12.71 12.02
N ARG A 45 -18.09 -13.42 12.91
CA ARG A 45 -16.65 -13.26 13.08
C ARG A 45 -15.90 -13.65 11.82
N TYR A 46 -16.28 -14.77 11.20
CA TYR A 46 -15.68 -15.24 9.94
C TYR A 46 -15.87 -14.18 8.84
N SER A 47 -17.09 -13.69 8.67
CA SER A 47 -17.42 -12.66 7.68
C SER A 47 -16.66 -11.36 7.97
N ALA A 48 -16.53 -10.96 9.22
CA ALA A 48 -15.78 -9.77 9.62
C ALA A 48 -14.31 -9.91 9.27
N MET A 49 -13.71 -11.08 9.46
CA MET A 49 -12.31 -11.35 9.12
C MET A 49 -12.09 -11.31 7.60
N GLU A 50 -13.00 -11.89 6.82
CA GLU A 50 -12.95 -11.82 5.35
C GLU A 50 -13.00 -10.36 4.88
N SER A 51 -13.92 -9.58 5.43
CA SER A 51 -14.06 -8.16 5.10
C SER A 51 -12.80 -7.36 5.48
N SER A 52 -12.19 -7.69 6.61
CA SER A 52 -10.95 -7.06 7.06
C SER A 52 -9.81 -7.33 6.08
N ILE A 53 -9.67 -8.57 5.61
CA ILE A 53 -8.66 -8.97 4.63
C ILE A 53 -8.85 -8.19 3.32
N GLU A 54 -10.09 -8.10 2.84
CA GLU A 54 -10.41 -7.34 1.62
C GLU A 54 -10.10 -5.85 1.78
N SER A 55 -10.41 -5.28 2.94
CA SER A 55 -10.13 -3.86 3.22
C SER A 55 -8.63 -3.59 3.25
N LEU A 56 -7.85 -4.50 3.83
CA LEU A 56 -6.39 -4.40 3.85
C LEU A 56 -5.82 -4.47 2.44
N GLN A 57 -6.36 -5.36 1.59
CA GLN A 57 -5.94 -5.45 0.19
C GLN A 57 -6.25 -4.15 -0.56
N SER A 58 -7.45 -3.59 -0.35
CA SER A 58 -7.83 -2.32 -0.96
C SER A 58 -6.91 -1.17 -0.53
N ALA A 59 -6.53 -1.15 0.74
CA ALA A 59 -5.60 -0.14 1.27
C ALA A 59 -4.23 -0.25 0.59
N MET A 60 -3.71 -1.48 0.40
CA MET A 60 -2.44 -1.71 -0.28
C MET A 60 -2.50 -1.25 -1.74
N ASP A 61 -3.59 -1.56 -2.43
CA ASP A 61 -3.78 -1.17 -3.84
C ASP A 61 -3.82 0.37 -3.97
N LEU A 62 -4.51 1.05 -3.06
CA LEU A 62 -4.57 2.52 -3.05
C LEU A 62 -3.20 3.14 -2.79
N LEU A 63 -2.40 2.54 -1.91
CA LEU A 63 -1.03 3.00 -1.64
C LEU A 63 -0.14 2.82 -2.86
N ASP A 64 -0.25 1.70 -3.56
CA ASP A 64 0.50 1.45 -4.79
C ASP A 64 0.14 2.46 -5.88
N ASP A 65 -1.16 2.76 -6.03
CA ASP A 65 -1.63 3.77 -6.98
C ASP A 65 -1.10 5.16 -6.62
N ALA A 66 -1.10 5.53 -5.35
CA ALA A 66 -0.60 6.82 -4.89
C ALA A 66 0.90 6.98 -5.19
N ILE A 67 1.69 5.93 -5.00
CA ILE A 67 3.12 5.93 -5.31
C ILE A 67 3.32 6.11 -6.82
N THR A 68 2.59 5.39 -7.64
CA THR A 68 2.69 5.47 -9.10
C THR A 68 2.35 6.88 -9.59
N ASP A 69 1.27 7.45 -9.09
CA ASP A 69 0.84 8.81 -9.43
C ASP A 69 1.86 9.85 -9.00
N LEU A 70 2.41 9.70 -7.80
CA LEU A 70 3.43 10.61 -7.27
C LEU A 70 4.70 10.54 -8.11
N ASP A 71 5.16 9.34 -8.46
CA ASP A 71 6.36 9.16 -9.28
C ASP A 71 6.19 9.82 -10.63
N THR A 72 5.02 9.69 -11.25
CA THR A 72 4.71 10.32 -12.53
C THR A 72 4.74 11.84 -12.40
N SER A 73 4.08 12.39 -11.39
CA SER A 73 4.02 13.83 -11.15
C SER A 73 5.39 14.42 -10.86
N VAL A 74 6.20 13.74 -10.05
CA VAL A 74 7.56 14.18 -9.72
C VAL A 74 8.45 14.15 -10.96
N SER A 75 8.36 13.10 -11.77
CA SER A 75 9.13 12.99 -13.01
C SER A 75 8.80 14.11 -13.99
N GLU A 76 7.52 14.45 -14.11
CA GLU A 76 7.07 15.56 -14.96
C GLU A 76 7.57 16.90 -14.43
N ALA A 77 7.53 17.12 -13.12
CA ALA A 77 8.03 18.34 -12.50
C ALA A 77 9.55 18.48 -12.69
N VAL A 78 10.29 17.41 -12.53
CA VAL A 78 11.76 17.41 -12.74
C VAL A 78 12.07 17.72 -14.20
N SER A 79 11.36 17.13 -15.15
CA SER A 79 11.55 17.41 -16.58
C SER A 79 11.30 18.88 -16.91
N ALA A 80 10.23 19.45 -16.34
CA ALA A 80 9.91 20.86 -16.54
C ALA A 80 10.99 21.78 -15.95
N LEU A 81 11.54 21.44 -14.80
CA LEU A 81 12.62 22.20 -14.17
C LEU A 81 13.92 22.10 -14.99
N GLU A 82 14.22 20.95 -15.54
CA GLU A 82 15.39 20.77 -16.41
C GLU A 82 15.27 21.60 -17.67
N GLU A 83 14.09 21.63 -18.30
CA GLU A 83 13.81 22.46 -19.46
C GLU A 83 13.99 23.95 -19.14
N ALA A 84 13.51 24.39 -17.97
CA ALA A 84 13.65 25.76 -17.53
C ALA A 84 15.11 26.15 -17.27
N SER A 85 15.94 25.18 -16.90
CA SER A 85 17.37 25.42 -16.62
C SER A 85 18.25 25.39 -17.87
N ALA A 86 17.72 24.86 -18.94
CA ALA A 86 18.44 24.79 -20.20
C ALA A 86 18.42 26.15 -20.93
#